data_cc7bcb8c9185c321c880aec4223b4c2a
#
_entry.id   cc7bcb8c9185c321c880aec4223b4c2a
#
_cell.length_a   1.000
_cell.length_b   1.000
_cell.length_c   1.000
_cell.angle_alpha   90.00
_cell.angle_beta   90.00
_cell.angle_gamma   90.00
#
_symmetry.space_group_name_H-M   'P 1'
#
loop_
_entity.id
_entity.type
_entity.pdbx_description
1 polymer ?
#
loop_
_entity_poly.entity_id
_entity_poly.type
_entity_poly.pdbx_seq_one_letter_code
_entity_poly.pdbx_strand_id
1 'polypeptide(L)'
;AALYPGKEAYTYGAKNNLKLIDMVGLDYNDPKWDLLLDELKLSEMHQLFNKSGWGSLAVESVGKPKTYEYDAPHGIANFLTDAVIYSYPCATMTAATWSQDVQRIYGNAIGEDAIASNTEGWYAPGINIHRTPFGARNYEYYSEDAVLTGLCSAAVCAGVEAHGMHAYIKHFVMNDADTNRAANGCVAVWGTEQAT
;
A
#
# COMPACT_ATOMS: atom_id res chain seq x y z
N ALA A 1 -33.62 -0.56 -5.63
CA ALA A 1 -33.45 -0.95 -4.24
C ALA A 1 -32.09 -0.47 -3.77
N ALA A 2 -32.06 0.32 -2.69
CA ALA A 2 -30.79 0.76 -2.13
C ALA A 2 -29.99 -0.45 -1.63
N LEU A 3 -28.76 -0.59 -2.10
CA LEU A 3 -27.83 -1.65 -1.67
C LEU A 3 -27.54 -1.58 -0.15
N TYR A 4 -27.84 -0.43 0.46
CA TYR A 4 -27.64 -0.15 1.89
C TYR A 4 -28.92 0.48 2.44
N PRO A 5 -29.88 -0.30 2.95
CA PRO A 5 -31.08 0.23 3.56
C PRO A 5 -30.73 1.10 4.77
N GLY A 6 -31.27 2.31 4.81
CA GLY A 6 -31.08 3.25 5.93
C GLY A 6 -30.06 4.36 5.70
N LYS A 7 -29.38 4.45 4.55
CA LYS A 7 -28.58 5.63 4.19
C LYS A 7 -29.39 6.61 3.37
N GLU A 8 -29.29 7.88 3.75
CA GLU A 8 -29.77 8.99 2.93
C GLU A 8 -29.04 9.01 1.58
N ALA A 9 -29.62 9.68 0.60
CA ALA A 9 -29.01 9.82 -0.72
C ALA A 9 -27.66 10.55 -0.57
N TYR A 10 -26.62 10.03 -1.24
CA TYR A 10 -25.31 10.68 -1.26
C TYR A 10 -25.38 12.01 -2.02
N THR A 11 -24.68 13.02 -1.53
CA THR A 11 -24.46 14.29 -2.22
C THR A 11 -23.25 14.17 -3.15
N TYR A 12 -23.31 14.80 -4.32
CA TYR A 12 -22.21 14.84 -5.29
C TYR A 12 -22.06 16.23 -5.86
N GLY A 13 -20.83 16.69 -6.02
CA GLY A 13 -20.49 17.94 -6.66
C GLY A 13 -20.96 19.18 -5.88
N ALA A 14 -21.02 19.07 -4.56
CA ALA A 14 -21.26 20.23 -3.68
C ALA A 14 -20.17 21.30 -3.87
N LYS A 15 -20.45 22.51 -3.41
CA LYS A 15 -19.54 23.66 -3.49
C LYS A 15 -19.20 24.16 -2.10
N ASN A 16 -18.58 23.29 -1.28
CA ASN A 16 -18.14 23.62 0.06
C ASN A 16 -16.78 24.37 0.07
N ASN A 17 -16.12 24.42 -1.10
CA ASN A 17 -14.82 25.05 -1.33
C ASN A 17 -13.69 24.47 -0.45
N LEU A 18 -13.76 23.17 -0.17
CA LEU A 18 -12.74 22.45 0.56
C LEU A 18 -11.77 21.77 -0.40
N LYS A 19 -10.53 21.63 0.03
CA LYS A 19 -9.50 20.88 -0.68
C LYS A 19 -8.88 19.84 0.25
N LEU A 20 -8.33 18.79 -0.32
CA LEU A 20 -7.68 17.72 0.45
C LEU A 20 -6.59 18.27 1.38
N ILE A 21 -5.86 19.31 0.96
CA ILE A 21 -4.83 19.94 1.78
C ILE A 21 -5.40 20.59 3.06
N ASP A 22 -6.66 21.01 3.04
CA ASP A 22 -7.31 21.63 4.19
C ASP A 22 -7.65 20.60 5.28
N MET A 23 -7.51 19.31 4.97
CA MET A 23 -7.77 18.20 5.88
C MET A 23 -6.54 17.80 6.70
N VAL A 24 -5.37 18.35 6.40
CA VAL A 24 -4.13 18.01 7.11
C VAL A 24 -4.25 18.32 8.59
N GLY A 25 -4.00 17.32 9.43
CA GLY A 25 -4.04 17.44 10.90
C GLY A 25 -5.44 17.36 11.52
N LEU A 26 -6.49 17.16 10.73
CA LEU A 26 -7.83 16.92 11.28
C LEU A 26 -7.96 15.49 11.83
N ASP A 27 -8.80 15.34 12.86
CA ASP A 27 -9.18 14.02 13.35
C ASP A 27 -9.90 13.22 12.24
N TYR A 28 -9.73 11.90 12.26
CA TYR A 28 -10.38 11.01 11.29
C TYR A 28 -11.91 11.16 11.25
N ASN A 29 -12.53 11.48 12.39
CA ASN A 29 -13.97 11.65 12.54
C ASN A 29 -14.42 13.12 12.40
N ASP A 30 -13.55 14.04 11.96
CA ASP A 30 -13.92 15.44 11.76
C ASP A 30 -15.01 15.53 10.66
N PRO A 31 -16.15 16.19 10.92
CA PRO A 31 -17.26 16.29 9.95
C PRO A 31 -16.91 17.00 8.64
N LYS A 32 -15.78 17.69 8.58
CA LYS A 32 -15.27 18.26 7.32
C LYS A 32 -14.95 17.22 6.26
N TRP A 33 -14.63 15.99 6.67
CA TRP A 33 -14.41 14.90 5.72
C TRP A 33 -15.65 14.61 4.90
N ASP A 34 -16.83 14.59 5.51
CA ASP A 34 -18.08 14.38 4.79
C ASP A 34 -18.33 15.54 3.82
N LEU A 35 -18.09 16.79 4.25
CA LEU A 35 -18.22 17.96 3.38
C LEU A 35 -17.25 17.95 2.19
N LEU A 36 -16.02 17.45 2.39
CA LEU A 36 -15.04 17.27 1.31
C LEU A 36 -15.51 16.17 0.33
N LEU A 37 -15.98 15.04 0.86
CA LEU A 37 -16.48 13.93 0.04
C LEU A 37 -17.69 14.32 -0.80
N ASP A 38 -18.57 15.17 -0.29
CA ASP A 38 -19.73 15.70 -1.02
C ASP A 38 -19.33 16.51 -2.26
N GLU A 39 -18.11 17.07 -2.32
CA GLU A 39 -17.61 17.80 -3.49
C GLU A 39 -17.21 16.89 -4.65
N LEU A 40 -17.00 15.60 -4.41
CA LEU A 40 -16.62 14.66 -5.45
C LEU A 40 -17.71 14.53 -6.49
N LYS A 41 -17.32 14.61 -7.77
CA LYS A 41 -18.23 14.35 -8.88
C LYS A 41 -18.30 12.86 -9.17
N LEU A 42 -19.46 12.37 -9.52
CA LEU A 42 -19.65 10.97 -9.89
C LEU A 42 -18.70 10.53 -11.03
N SER A 43 -18.42 11.43 -11.98
CA SER A 43 -17.48 11.19 -13.08
C SER A 43 -16.04 11.00 -12.58
N GLU A 44 -15.61 11.73 -11.55
CA GLU A 44 -14.28 11.60 -10.95
C GLU A 44 -14.17 10.27 -10.19
N MET A 45 -15.21 9.91 -9.46
CA MET A 45 -15.26 8.59 -8.79
C MET A 45 -15.17 7.45 -9.80
N HIS A 46 -15.93 7.49 -10.90
CA HIS A 46 -15.84 6.50 -11.97
C HIS A 46 -14.42 6.41 -12.57
N GLN A 47 -13.74 7.54 -12.73
CA GLN A 47 -12.37 7.53 -13.24
C GLN A 47 -11.39 6.90 -12.26
N LEU A 48 -11.51 7.20 -10.95
CA LEU A 48 -10.69 6.58 -9.92
C LEU A 48 -10.80 5.04 -9.95
N PHE A 49 -12.02 4.50 -10.08
CA PHE A 49 -12.23 3.06 -10.15
C PHE A 49 -11.76 2.41 -11.45
N ASN A 50 -11.98 3.08 -12.59
CA ASN A 50 -11.81 2.46 -13.90
C ASN A 50 -10.45 2.71 -14.53
N LYS A 51 -9.74 3.76 -14.13
CA LYS A 51 -8.50 4.22 -14.79
C LYS A 51 -7.31 4.38 -13.84
N SER A 52 -7.50 4.22 -12.55
CA SER A 52 -6.37 4.10 -11.63
C SER A 52 -5.69 2.75 -11.87
N GLY A 53 -4.40 2.79 -11.91
CA GLY A 53 -3.54 1.62 -12.07
C GLY A 53 -2.32 1.93 -11.24
N TRP A 54 -1.18 1.60 -11.41
CA TRP A 54 0.04 1.95 -10.65
C TRP A 54 0.06 3.40 -10.12
N GLY A 55 -0.92 3.70 -9.25
CA GLY A 55 -1.19 5.00 -8.70
C GLY A 55 -2.67 5.39 -8.76
N SER A 56 -3.00 6.61 -8.38
CA SER A 56 -4.34 7.14 -8.46
C SER A 56 -4.41 8.44 -9.27
N LEU A 57 -5.52 8.64 -9.96
CA LEU A 57 -5.72 9.84 -10.77
C LEU A 57 -5.88 11.10 -9.89
N ALA A 58 -5.58 12.24 -10.49
CA ALA A 58 -5.95 13.52 -9.89
C ALA A 58 -7.48 13.64 -9.78
N VAL A 59 -7.94 14.30 -8.70
CA VAL A 59 -9.35 14.64 -8.48
C VAL A 59 -9.44 16.15 -8.31
N GLU A 60 -9.82 16.83 -9.37
CA GLU A 60 -9.78 18.29 -9.45
C GLU A 60 -10.72 18.96 -8.45
N SER A 61 -11.92 18.40 -8.25
CA SER A 61 -12.93 18.97 -7.36
C SER A 61 -12.39 19.19 -5.95
N VAL A 62 -11.58 18.26 -5.44
CA VAL A 62 -11.00 18.31 -4.09
C VAL A 62 -9.50 18.61 -4.07
N GLY A 63 -8.90 18.91 -5.21
CA GLY A 63 -7.48 19.23 -5.32
C GLY A 63 -6.54 18.08 -4.97
N LYS A 64 -6.99 16.81 -5.11
CA LYS A 64 -6.13 15.65 -4.94
C LYS A 64 -5.19 15.54 -6.16
N PRO A 65 -3.86 15.51 -5.96
CA PRO A 65 -2.93 15.29 -7.07
C PRO A 65 -3.02 13.86 -7.61
N LYS A 66 -2.48 13.65 -8.81
CA LYS A 66 -2.16 12.31 -9.30
C LYS A 66 -1.02 11.74 -8.47
N THR A 67 -1.08 10.44 -8.15
CA THR A 67 -0.02 9.71 -7.45
C THR A 67 0.53 8.58 -8.32
N TYR A 68 1.79 8.20 -8.06
CA TYR A 68 2.44 7.04 -8.65
C TYR A 68 2.78 6.05 -7.56
N GLU A 69 2.53 4.78 -7.83
CA GLU A 69 2.71 3.69 -6.88
C GLU A 69 3.46 2.56 -7.57
N TYR A 70 4.49 2.05 -6.91
CA TYR A 70 5.33 1.03 -7.52
C TYR A 70 5.57 -0.15 -6.58
N ASP A 71 6.04 -1.24 -7.17
CA ASP A 71 6.25 -2.51 -6.49
C ASP A 71 7.72 -2.71 -6.10
N ALA A 72 8.04 -3.87 -5.65
CA ALA A 72 9.30 -4.45 -5.22
C ALA A 72 9.67 -4.23 -3.75
N PRO A 73 9.59 -5.30 -2.94
CA PRO A 73 9.97 -5.27 -1.52
C PRO A 73 11.43 -4.97 -1.23
N HIS A 74 12.30 -4.99 -2.24
CA HIS A 74 13.73 -4.74 -2.08
C HIS A 74 14.19 -3.44 -2.74
N GLY A 75 13.32 -2.47 -2.81
CA GLY A 75 13.56 -1.20 -3.47
C GLY A 75 12.28 -0.68 -4.09
N ILE A 76 12.38 0.08 -5.17
CA ILE A 76 11.23 0.55 -5.94
C ILE A 76 11.42 0.06 -7.38
N ALA A 77 10.56 -0.85 -7.85
CA ALA A 77 10.56 -1.25 -9.26
C ALA A 77 9.70 -0.31 -10.06
N ASN A 78 10.34 0.57 -10.79
CA ASN A 78 9.68 1.51 -11.67
C ASN A 78 9.92 1.12 -13.13
N PHE A 79 9.02 0.29 -13.69
CA PHE A 79 9.09 -0.17 -15.08
C PHE A 79 8.40 0.79 -16.07
N LEU A 80 7.91 1.93 -15.59
CA LEU A 80 7.24 2.96 -16.41
C LEU A 80 8.13 4.17 -16.67
N THR A 81 9.25 4.29 -15.99
CA THR A 81 10.20 5.40 -16.13
C THR A 81 11.63 4.88 -16.16
N ASP A 82 12.55 5.68 -16.68
CA ASP A 82 13.98 5.39 -16.69
C ASP A 82 14.69 5.75 -15.38
N ALA A 83 13.95 5.87 -14.27
CA ALA A 83 14.54 6.19 -12.98
C ALA A 83 15.51 5.10 -12.53
N VAL A 84 16.71 5.49 -12.17
CA VAL A 84 17.71 4.60 -11.57
C VAL A 84 17.33 4.39 -10.11
N ILE A 85 17.01 3.15 -9.77
CA ILE A 85 16.56 2.76 -8.44
C ILE A 85 17.52 1.70 -7.89
N TYR A 86 17.86 1.84 -6.61
CA TYR A 86 18.73 0.89 -5.96
C TYR A 86 17.99 -0.37 -5.53
N SER A 87 18.68 -1.51 -5.57
CA SER A 87 18.22 -2.76 -4.97
C SER A 87 18.90 -2.97 -3.63
N TYR A 88 18.09 -3.25 -2.62
CA TYR A 88 18.51 -3.49 -1.25
C TYR A 88 18.54 -4.99 -0.92
N PRO A 89 19.14 -5.39 0.22
CA PRO A 89 19.11 -6.77 0.68
C PRO A 89 17.68 -7.29 0.84
N CYS A 90 17.49 -8.60 0.61
CA CYS A 90 16.17 -9.22 0.72
C CYS A 90 15.61 -9.19 2.16
N ALA A 91 14.28 -9.26 2.28
CA ALA A 91 13.60 -9.18 3.57
C ALA A 91 14.07 -10.24 4.57
N THR A 92 14.31 -11.48 4.10
CA THR A 92 14.86 -12.56 4.93
C THR A 92 16.24 -12.20 5.49
N MET A 93 17.10 -11.56 4.70
CA MET A 93 18.44 -11.15 5.15
C MET A 93 18.35 -10.03 6.18
N THR A 94 17.51 -9.01 5.94
CA THR A 94 17.35 -7.91 6.90
C THR A 94 16.71 -8.39 8.20
N ALA A 95 15.76 -9.32 8.15
CA ALA A 95 15.16 -9.94 9.33
C ALA A 95 16.18 -10.74 10.16
N ALA A 96 17.14 -11.40 9.51
CA ALA A 96 18.21 -12.14 10.19
C ALA A 96 19.13 -11.27 11.07
N THR A 97 19.05 -9.96 10.95
CA THR A 97 19.76 -9.02 11.84
C THR A 97 19.10 -8.90 13.22
N TRP A 98 17.83 -9.26 13.36
CA TRP A 98 17.01 -9.09 14.58
C TRP A 98 16.97 -7.64 15.09
N SER A 99 17.21 -6.66 14.22
CA SER A 99 17.34 -5.26 14.56
C SER A 99 16.27 -4.39 13.91
N GLN A 100 15.42 -3.79 14.71
CA GLN A 100 14.45 -2.80 14.24
C GLN A 100 15.14 -1.53 13.71
N ASP A 101 16.31 -1.18 14.23
CA ASP A 101 17.04 -0.02 13.73
C ASP A 101 17.54 -0.24 12.29
N VAL A 102 18.02 -1.46 11.98
CA VAL A 102 18.38 -1.81 10.60
C VAL A 102 17.16 -1.73 9.70
N GLN A 103 16.01 -2.22 10.14
CA GLN A 103 14.76 -2.12 9.37
C GLN A 103 14.33 -0.68 9.16
N ARG A 104 14.48 0.18 10.16
CA ARG A 104 14.16 1.61 10.04
C ARG A 104 15.10 2.33 9.06
N ILE A 105 16.40 2.04 9.13
CA ILE A 105 17.39 2.57 8.17
C ILE A 105 17.03 2.14 6.76
N TYR A 106 16.66 0.88 6.58
CA TYR A 106 16.19 0.35 5.30
C TYR A 106 14.96 1.09 4.78
N GLY A 107 13.94 1.28 5.63
CA GLY A 107 12.74 2.04 5.29
C GLY A 107 13.04 3.51 4.93
N ASN A 108 13.93 4.16 5.67
CA ASN A 108 14.38 5.52 5.37
C ASN A 108 15.05 5.61 3.99
N ALA A 109 15.93 4.68 3.66
CA ALA A 109 16.63 4.69 2.37
C ALA A 109 15.64 4.51 1.20
N ILE A 110 14.64 3.62 1.35
CA ILE A 110 13.54 3.48 0.36
C ILE A 110 12.71 4.77 0.27
N GLY A 111 12.45 5.43 1.38
CA GLY A 111 11.73 6.70 1.41
C GLY A 111 12.48 7.81 0.67
N GLU A 112 13.81 7.87 0.79
CA GLU A 112 14.65 8.80 0.01
C GLU A 112 14.60 8.49 -1.49
N ASP A 113 14.68 7.21 -1.87
CA ASP A 113 14.52 6.78 -3.27
C ASP A 113 13.13 7.13 -3.81
N ALA A 114 12.10 7.06 -2.98
CA ALA A 114 10.73 7.43 -3.35
C ALA A 114 10.63 8.92 -3.72
N ILE A 115 11.23 9.80 -2.94
CA ILE A 115 11.31 11.23 -3.24
C ILE A 115 12.06 11.45 -4.57
N ALA A 116 13.20 10.79 -4.76
CA ALA A 116 14.02 10.93 -5.97
C ALA A 116 13.30 10.40 -7.23
N SER A 117 12.42 9.41 -7.08
CA SER A 117 11.68 8.79 -8.19
C SER A 117 10.24 9.30 -8.36
N ASN A 118 9.82 10.27 -7.55
CA ASN A 118 8.44 10.79 -7.50
C ASN A 118 7.42 9.66 -7.32
N THR A 119 7.62 8.85 -6.29
CA THR A 119 6.79 7.70 -5.94
C THR A 119 6.07 7.97 -4.63
N GLU A 120 4.75 8.00 -4.63
CA GLU A 120 3.94 8.28 -3.44
C GLU A 120 3.47 7.02 -2.72
N GLY A 121 3.52 5.87 -3.40
CA GLY A 121 3.06 4.60 -2.83
C GLY A 121 3.96 3.43 -3.19
N TRP A 122 4.11 2.51 -2.24
CA TRP A 122 4.99 1.36 -2.34
C TRP A 122 4.24 0.08 -1.99
N TYR A 123 4.12 -0.84 -2.94
CA TYR A 123 3.47 -2.14 -2.71
C TYR A 123 4.40 -3.10 -1.98
N ALA A 124 4.68 -2.75 -0.74
CA ALA A 124 5.53 -3.46 0.21
C ALA A 124 5.35 -2.85 1.63
N PRO A 125 5.91 -3.46 2.68
CA PRO A 125 6.67 -4.70 2.70
C PRO A 125 5.80 -5.95 2.51
N GLY A 126 6.44 -7.06 2.12
CA GLY A 126 5.82 -8.38 2.14
C GLY A 126 5.86 -8.98 3.54
N ILE A 127 4.71 -9.45 4.05
CA ILE A 127 4.57 -9.94 5.42
C ILE A 127 4.03 -11.37 5.55
N ASN A 128 3.86 -12.08 4.44
CA ASN A 128 3.41 -13.46 4.53
C ASN A 128 4.41 -14.33 5.30
N ILE A 129 3.87 -15.27 6.05
CA ILE A 129 4.68 -16.16 6.89
C ILE A 129 5.28 -17.29 6.05
N HIS A 130 6.57 -17.57 6.21
CA HIS A 130 7.20 -18.72 5.57
C HIS A 130 6.60 -20.03 6.13
N ARG A 131 6.02 -20.83 5.26
CA ARG A 131 5.48 -22.16 5.64
C ARG A 131 6.27 -23.29 5.02
N THR A 132 6.86 -23.07 3.88
CA THR A 132 7.62 -24.08 3.15
C THR A 132 8.85 -23.43 2.50
N PRO A 133 9.99 -24.10 2.44
CA PRO A 133 11.16 -23.60 1.72
C PRO A 133 10.94 -23.49 0.20
N PHE A 134 9.89 -24.13 -0.32
CA PHE A 134 9.54 -24.12 -1.74
C PHE A 134 8.53 -23.03 -2.13
N GLY A 135 8.25 -22.10 -1.23
CA GLY A 135 7.37 -20.97 -1.50
C GLY A 135 8.06 -19.91 -2.34
N ALA A 136 8.16 -20.06 -3.62
CA ALA A 136 8.92 -19.29 -4.63
C ALA A 136 9.28 -17.81 -4.30
N ARG A 137 8.51 -17.14 -3.43
CA ARG A 137 8.67 -15.73 -3.04
C ARG A 137 9.13 -15.52 -1.59
N ASN A 138 9.66 -16.53 -0.92
CA ASN A 138 10.13 -16.43 0.47
C ASN A 138 11.17 -15.30 0.68
N TYR A 139 11.95 -14.97 -0.34
CA TYR A 139 12.95 -13.92 -0.28
C TYR A 139 12.38 -12.53 0.01
N GLU A 140 11.12 -12.27 -0.35
CA GLU A 140 10.46 -10.99 -0.11
C GLU A 140 9.69 -10.93 1.21
N TYR A 141 9.67 -12.01 1.98
CA TYR A 141 9.03 -12.10 3.28
C TYR A 141 10.08 -12.27 4.38
N TYR A 142 9.79 -11.76 5.58
CA TYR A 142 10.77 -11.67 6.64
C TYR A 142 11.11 -13.02 7.29
N SER A 143 10.11 -13.80 7.70
CA SER A 143 10.32 -14.95 8.58
C SER A 143 9.13 -15.93 8.58
N GLU A 144 9.34 -17.09 9.19
CA GLU A 144 8.28 -18.00 9.63
C GLU A 144 7.63 -17.56 10.96
N ASP A 145 8.24 -16.59 11.66
CA ASP A 145 7.78 -16.05 12.93
C ASP A 145 6.95 -14.77 12.70
N ALA A 146 5.70 -14.79 13.15
CA ALA A 146 4.78 -13.66 12.98
C ALA A 146 5.20 -12.42 13.78
N VAL A 147 5.81 -12.62 14.98
CA VAL A 147 6.24 -11.50 15.82
C VAL A 147 7.43 -10.78 15.18
N LEU A 148 8.44 -11.54 14.75
CA LEU A 148 9.59 -10.97 14.04
C LEU A 148 9.16 -10.25 12.78
N THR A 149 8.30 -10.87 11.97
CA THR A 149 7.73 -10.26 10.75
C THR A 149 7.02 -8.96 11.05
N GLY A 150 6.15 -8.93 12.07
CA GLY A 150 5.41 -7.75 12.48
C GLY A 150 6.32 -6.61 12.93
N LEU A 151 7.31 -6.89 13.77
CA LEU A 151 8.26 -5.89 14.26
C LEU A 151 9.15 -5.33 13.15
N CYS A 152 9.64 -6.18 12.24
CA CYS A 152 10.42 -5.75 11.09
C CYS A 152 9.60 -4.87 10.15
N SER A 153 8.41 -5.30 9.77
CA SER A 153 7.56 -4.54 8.85
C SER A 153 7.13 -3.19 9.42
N ALA A 154 6.76 -3.15 10.70
CA ALA A 154 6.40 -1.90 11.37
C ALA A 154 7.54 -0.88 11.35
N ALA A 155 8.78 -1.33 11.60
CA ALA A 155 9.95 -0.47 11.58
C ALA A 155 10.28 0.05 10.15
N VAL A 156 10.12 -0.79 9.13
CA VAL A 156 10.28 -0.40 7.72
C VAL A 156 9.20 0.62 7.34
N CYS A 157 7.94 0.34 7.62
CA CYS A 157 6.84 1.28 7.33
C CYS A 157 7.08 2.65 7.97
N ALA A 158 7.47 2.67 9.24
CA ALA A 158 7.77 3.93 9.92
C ALA A 158 8.91 4.73 9.26
N GLY A 159 9.91 4.05 8.70
CA GLY A 159 10.97 4.68 7.92
C GLY A 159 10.48 5.27 6.61
N VAL A 160 9.70 4.50 5.86
CA VAL A 160 9.10 4.90 4.57
C VAL A 160 8.13 6.08 4.76
N GLU A 161 7.24 5.99 5.74
CA GLU A 161 6.21 7.00 6.00
C GLU A 161 6.80 8.33 6.50
N ALA A 162 7.96 8.30 7.15
CA ALA A 162 8.68 9.50 7.55
C ALA A 162 9.08 10.39 6.34
N HIS A 163 9.09 9.84 5.13
CA HIS A 163 9.36 10.53 3.87
C HIS A 163 8.10 10.84 3.06
N GLY A 164 6.91 10.59 3.63
CA GLY A 164 5.62 10.87 2.99
C GLY A 164 5.15 9.82 1.99
N MET A 165 5.87 8.71 1.83
CA MET A 165 5.43 7.59 0.97
C MET A 165 4.50 6.65 1.76
N HIS A 166 3.42 6.20 1.13
CA HIS A 166 2.52 5.21 1.70
C HIS A 166 3.02 3.79 1.49
N ALA A 167 3.12 3.00 2.56
CA ALA A 167 3.41 1.57 2.48
C ALA A 167 2.10 0.76 2.35
N TYR A 168 2.03 -0.10 1.32
CA TYR A 168 0.92 -1.02 1.10
C TYR A 168 1.35 -2.43 1.45
N ILE A 169 1.16 -2.80 2.70
CA ILE A 169 1.54 -4.12 3.24
C ILE A 169 0.87 -5.23 2.42
N LYS A 170 1.65 -6.21 1.99
CA LYS A 170 1.19 -7.29 1.12
C LYS A 170 1.71 -8.66 1.59
N HIS A 171 1.05 -9.78 1.17
CA HIS A 171 -0.13 -9.82 0.29
C HIS A 171 -1.38 -10.14 1.10
N PHE A 172 -1.65 -9.40 2.09
CA PHE A 172 -2.66 -9.56 3.13
C PHE A 172 -2.44 -10.87 3.91
N VAL A 173 -2.83 -12.03 3.36
CA VAL A 173 -2.82 -13.30 4.06
C VAL A 173 -2.69 -14.49 3.10
N MET A 174 -2.06 -15.59 3.57
CA MET A 174 -2.01 -16.90 2.91
C MET A 174 -1.34 -16.92 1.52
N ASN A 175 -0.47 -15.95 1.21
CA ASN A 175 0.34 -15.96 -0.01
C ASN A 175 1.72 -16.57 0.26
N ASP A 176 1.76 -17.74 0.83
CA ASP A 176 2.96 -18.45 1.27
C ASP A 176 3.48 -19.46 0.23
N ALA A 177 2.76 -19.67 -0.87
CA ALA A 177 3.19 -20.52 -1.98
C ALA A 177 2.61 -20.05 -3.30
N ASP A 178 3.44 -20.05 -4.35
CA ASP A 178 3.04 -19.66 -5.71
C ASP A 178 2.69 -20.86 -6.61
N THR A 179 2.64 -22.06 -6.08
CA THR A 179 2.30 -23.26 -6.82
C THR A 179 0.93 -23.14 -7.49
N ASN A 180 0.89 -23.35 -8.80
CA ASN A 180 -0.32 -23.26 -9.63
C ASN A 180 -1.00 -21.88 -9.69
N ARG A 181 -0.29 -20.81 -9.36
CA ARG A 181 -0.89 -19.48 -9.24
C ARG A 181 -1.39 -18.87 -10.54
N ALA A 182 -0.72 -19.00 -11.66
CA ALA A 182 -1.05 -18.22 -12.83
C ALA A 182 -1.30 -19.03 -14.11
N ALA A 183 -0.50 -20.06 -14.38
CA ALA A 183 -0.48 -20.70 -15.69
C ALA A 183 -1.38 -21.95 -15.81
N ASN A 184 -1.70 -22.59 -14.71
CA ASN A 184 -2.38 -23.91 -14.69
C ASN A 184 -3.66 -23.94 -13.85
N GLY A 185 -4.30 -22.80 -13.73
CA GLY A 185 -5.52 -22.64 -12.92
C GLY A 185 -5.22 -22.22 -11.48
N CYS A 186 -5.93 -21.23 -11.00
CA CYS A 186 -5.86 -20.80 -9.62
C CYS A 186 -6.45 -21.88 -8.72
N VAL A 187 -5.72 -22.28 -7.69
CA VAL A 187 -6.27 -22.99 -6.55
C VAL A 187 -6.76 -21.97 -5.54
N ALA A 188 -8.06 -21.92 -5.30
CA ALA A 188 -8.59 -21.14 -4.19
C ALA A 188 -8.29 -21.88 -2.88
N VAL A 189 -7.57 -21.25 -1.99
CA VAL A 189 -7.32 -21.76 -0.64
C VAL A 189 -8.32 -21.11 0.30
N TRP A 190 -9.01 -21.94 1.07
CA TRP A 190 -9.94 -21.49 2.10
C TRP A 190 -9.33 -21.78 3.47
N GLY A 191 -9.16 -20.74 4.25
CA GLY A 191 -8.74 -20.84 5.65
C GLY A 191 -9.92 -20.66 6.60
N THR A 192 -9.76 -21.11 7.83
CA THR A 192 -10.66 -20.69 8.92
C THR A 192 -10.28 -19.27 9.33
N GLU A 193 -11.21 -18.54 9.94
CA GLU A 193 -10.96 -17.22 10.51
C GLU A 193 -9.76 -17.22 11.48
N GLN A 194 -9.63 -18.28 12.28
CA GLN A 194 -8.51 -18.45 13.19
C GLN A 194 -7.16 -18.67 12.47
N ALA A 195 -7.17 -19.25 11.26
CA ALA A 195 -5.95 -19.52 10.49
C ALA A 195 -5.52 -18.32 9.64
N THR A 196 -6.41 -17.35 9.46
CA THR A 196 -6.21 -16.13 8.69
C THR A 196 -5.72 -15.00 9.57
#